data_381d22f87e6e2b3a51067916533fc8b1
#
_entry.id   381d22f87e6e2b3a51067916533fc8b1
#
_cell.length_a   1.000
_cell.length_b   1.000
_cell.length_c   1.000
_cell.angle_alpha   90.00
_cell.angle_beta   90.00
_cell.angle_gamma   90.00
#
_symmetry.space_group_name_H-M   'P 1'
#
loop_
_entity.id
_entity.type
_entity.pdbx_description
1 polymer ?
#
loop_
_entity_poly.entity_id
_entity_poly.type
_entity_poly.pdbx_seq_one_letter_code
_entity_poly.pdbx_strand_id
1 'polypeptide(L)'
;MTVGDPSQPTPLLAIDGLGVELGGTTVLEEVDATADRGRFVGIVGPNGAGKTTLLRTIAGAVDPAVGRVTVDGARIHDLTSKAASRLVAKVPQDTTVGFEFDVRTVVEMGRNPHRSRFDGWTDTDAAAVEQALDRTNSRQFADRGIATLSGGERQRVLLARALAQDAPLLLLDEPTGSLDINHQVRTLELVGDLVSEGRTALAAIHDLDLAARFCDELLLLSEGGVVAAGPPPAVLTESKIRDAFGASVVVSENPVTDTVSVTALSAGDARDSARSGGSSAARPGYGTDDSRG
;
A
#
# COMPACT_ATOMS: atom_id res chain seq x y z
N MET A 1 -30.62 -2.53 -4.32
CA MET A 1 -30.04 -3.75 -4.90
C MET A 1 -29.64 -3.42 -6.34
N THR A 2 -28.43 -2.92 -6.55
CA THR A 2 -27.90 -2.72 -7.92
C THR A 2 -27.32 -4.07 -8.34
N VAL A 3 -27.99 -4.75 -9.24
CA VAL A 3 -27.47 -5.94 -9.91
C VAL A 3 -26.33 -5.46 -10.78
N GLY A 4 -25.10 -5.79 -10.44
CA GLY A 4 -23.92 -5.45 -11.23
C GLY A 4 -24.03 -6.03 -12.63
N ASP A 5 -23.56 -5.29 -13.60
CA ASP A 5 -23.45 -5.73 -15.00
C ASP A 5 -22.58 -7.00 -15.08
N PRO A 6 -23.11 -8.13 -15.58
CA PRO A 6 -22.37 -9.40 -15.65
C PRO A 6 -21.16 -9.39 -16.59
N SER A 7 -20.90 -8.28 -17.29
CA SER A 7 -19.78 -8.11 -18.21
C SER A 7 -18.52 -7.51 -17.56
N GLN A 8 -18.58 -7.04 -16.31
CA GLN A 8 -17.40 -6.53 -15.61
C GLN A 8 -16.64 -7.69 -14.91
N PRO A 9 -15.31 -7.73 -15.03
CA PRO A 9 -14.52 -8.73 -14.31
C PRO A 9 -14.75 -8.55 -12.80
N THR A 10 -14.98 -9.66 -12.11
CA THR A 10 -15.15 -9.66 -10.65
C THR A 10 -13.85 -9.15 -10.00
N PRO A 11 -13.90 -8.12 -9.16
CA PRO A 11 -12.71 -7.63 -8.48
C PRO A 11 -12.09 -8.72 -7.59
N LEU A 12 -10.78 -8.67 -7.37
CA LEU A 12 -10.11 -9.59 -6.44
C LEU A 12 -10.52 -9.31 -4.99
N LEU A 13 -10.61 -8.03 -4.62
CA LEU A 13 -11.05 -7.57 -3.31
C LEU A 13 -12.33 -6.74 -3.46
N ALA A 14 -13.33 -7.05 -2.65
CA ALA A 14 -14.50 -6.21 -2.45
C ALA A 14 -14.74 -5.99 -0.95
N ILE A 15 -15.01 -4.75 -0.58
CA ILE A 15 -15.35 -4.28 0.76
C ILE A 15 -16.70 -3.61 0.65
N ASP A 16 -17.70 -4.09 1.40
CA ASP A 16 -19.07 -3.62 1.32
C ASP A 16 -19.54 -3.14 2.69
N GLY A 17 -19.79 -1.83 2.85
CA GLY A 17 -20.37 -1.19 4.03
C GLY A 17 -19.61 -1.53 5.32
N LEU A 18 -18.27 -1.58 5.26
CA LEU A 18 -17.45 -2.06 6.36
C LEU A 18 -17.39 -1.05 7.50
N GLY A 19 -17.81 -1.50 8.69
CA GLY A 19 -17.61 -0.77 9.96
C GLY A 19 -16.81 -1.62 10.93
N VAL A 20 -15.86 -0.97 11.64
CA VAL A 20 -14.98 -1.63 12.61
C VAL A 20 -14.93 -0.83 13.90
N GLU A 21 -15.16 -1.53 15.02
CA GLU A 21 -15.02 -0.99 16.38
C GLU A 21 -13.85 -1.66 17.11
N LEU A 22 -13.03 -0.86 17.78
CA LEU A 22 -11.95 -1.35 18.65
C LEU A 22 -12.10 -0.73 20.04
N GLY A 23 -12.26 -1.57 21.07
CA GLY A 23 -12.38 -1.09 22.44
C GLY A 23 -13.56 -0.13 22.68
N GLY A 24 -14.66 -0.30 21.94
CA GLY A 24 -15.84 0.57 22.00
C GLY A 24 -15.72 1.89 21.25
N THR A 25 -14.65 2.05 20.44
CA THR A 25 -14.47 3.22 19.57
C THR A 25 -14.61 2.79 18.12
N THR A 26 -15.46 3.48 17.35
CA THR A 26 -15.55 3.30 15.90
C THR A 26 -14.26 3.79 15.24
N VAL A 27 -13.61 2.92 14.48
CA VAL A 27 -12.35 3.20 13.78
C VAL A 27 -12.56 3.27 12.27
N LEU A 28 -13.50 2.46 11.75
CA LEU A 28 -13.92 2.51 10.35
C LEU A 28 -15.44 2.57 10.29
N GLU A 29 -15.97 3.39 9.39
CA GLU A 29 -17.41 3.61 9.23
C GLU A 29 -17.75 3.65 7.73
N GLU A 30 -18.72 2.82 7.32
CA GLU A 30 -19.27 2.77 5.95
C GLU A 30 -18.20 2.72 4.85
N VAL A 31 -17.14 1.93 5.03
CA VAL A 31 -16.08 1.80 4.03
C VAL A 31 -16.53 0.87 2.90
N ASP A 32 -16.60 1.43 1.70
CA ASP A 32 -16.79 0.71 0.44
C ASP A 32 -15.54 0.88 -0.43
N ALA A 33 -14.98 -0.23 -0.91
CA ALA A 33 -13.83 -0.21 -1.80
C ALA A 33 -13.71 -1.51 -2.60
N THR A 34 -13.09 -1.43 -3.77
CA THR A 34 -12.74 -2.60 -4.58
C THR A 34 -11.29 -2.50 -5.04
N ALA A 35 -10.67 -3.66 -5.30
CA ALA A 35 -9.41 -3.72 -6.03
C ALA A 35 -9.47 -4.82 -7.09
N ASP A 36 -9.20 -4.45 -8.33
CA ASP A 36 -9.15 -5.39 -9.44
C ASP A 36 -7.87 -6.24 -9.38
N ARG A 37 -7.90 -7.36 -10.10
CA ARG A 37 -6.72 -8.22 -10.23
C ARG A 37 -5.60 -7.49 -10.98
N GLY A 38 -4.37 -7.68 -10.50
CA GLY A 38 -3.21 -7.07 -11.13
C GLY A 38 -3.19 -5.54 -10.97
N ARG A 39 -3.69 -5.02 -9.84
CA ARG A 39 -3.63 -3.60 -9.49
C ARG A 39 -2.82 -3.37 -8.23
N PHE A 40 -2.07 -2.28 -8.24
CA PHE A 40 -1.42 -1.74 -7.07
C PHE A 40 -2.25 -0.58 -6.49
N VAL A 41 -2.90 -0.81 -5.35
CA VAL A 41 -3.75 0.18 -4.67
C VAL A 41 -3.01 0.76 -3.47
N GLY A 42 -2.81 2.08 -3.46
CA GLY A 42 -2.26 2.82 -2.32
C GLY A 42 -3.36 3.26 -1.37
N ILE A 43 -3.24 2.97 -0.08
CA ILE A 43 -4.10 3.52 0.97
C ILE A 43 -3.38 4.70 1.58
N VAL A 44 -3.91 5.91 1.35
CA VAL A 44 -3.33 7.17 1.84
C VAL A 44 -4.28 7.85 2.83
N GLY A 45 -3.77 8.73 3.67
CA GLY A 45 -4.57 9.46 4.65
C GLY A 45 -3.77 9.80 5.91
N PRO A 46 -4.28 10.69 6.78
CA PRO A 46 -3.59 11.10 8.00
C PRO A 46 -3.37 9.95 8.98
N ASN A 47 -2.53 10.19 9.99
CA ASN A 47 -2.37 9.25 11.09
C ASN A 47 -3.69 9.12 11.86
N GLY A 48 -4.06 7.89 12.21
CA GLY A 48 -5.34 7.60 12.86
C GLY A 48 -6.54 7.46 11.92
N ALA A 49 -6.39 7.64 10.60
CA ALA A 49 -7.49 7.49 9.63
C ALA A 49 -8.03 6.06 9.48
N GLY A 50 -7.40 5.05 10.14
CA GLY A 50 -7.87 3.67 10.08
C GLY A 50 -7.13 2.76 9.09
N LYS A 51 -6.07 3.22 8.39
CA LYS A 51 -5.34 2.46 7.36
C LYS A 51 -4.89 1.06 7.83
N THR A 52 -4.16 0.99 8.94
CA THR A 52 -3.70 -0.28 9.52
C THR A 52 -4.87 -1.16 9.96
N THR A 53 -5.95 -0.56 10.50
CA THR A 53 -7.16 -1.30 10.89
C THR A 53 -7.84 -1.89 9.66
N LEU A 54 -7.95 -1.14 8.57
CA LEU A 54 -8.49 -1.63 7.30
C LEU A 54 -7.67 -2.82 6.78
N LEU A 55 -6.34 -2.71 6.72
CA LEU A 55 -5.47 -3.81 6.29
C LEU A 55 -5.58 -5.04 7.21
N ARG A 56 -5.72 -4.84 8.53
CA ARG A 56 -5.91 -5.95 9.49
C ARG A 56 -7.26 -6.63 9.32
N THR A 57 -8.30 -5.87 9.00
CA THR A 57 -9.65 -6.41 8.75
C THR A 57 -9.67 -7.19 7.42
N ILE A 58 -9.04 -6.68 6.36
CA ILE A 58 -8.88 -7.41 5.08
C ILE A 58 -8.09 -8.72 5.28
N ALA A 59 -7.10 -8.72 6.17
CA ALA A 59 -6.33 -9.93 6.50
C ALA A 59 -7.09 -10.94 7.39
N GLY A 60 -8.32 -10.63 7.84
CA GLY A 60 -9.08 -11.46 8.77
C GLY A 60 -8.53 -11.48 10.20
N ALA A 61 -7.72 -10.48 10.56
CA ALA A 61 -7.14 -10.35 11.91
C ALA A 61 -7.98 -9.47 12.87
N VAL A 62 -8.95 -8.76 12.32
CA VAL A 62 -9.93 -7.95 13.05
C VAL A 62 -11.29 -8.24 12.44
N ASP A 63 -12.25 -8.63 13.25
CA ASP A 63 -13.62 -8.87 12.80
C ASP A 63 -14.36 -7.53 12.61
N PRO A 64 -15.13 -7.36 11.51
CA PRO A 64 -15.96 -6.19 11.33
C PRO A 64 -17.17 -6.22 12.27
N ALA A 65 -17.61 -5.03 12.75
CA ALA A 65 -18.86 -4.89 13.46
C ALA A 65 -20.07 -4.98 12.51
N VAL A 66 -19.91 -4.41 11.31
CA VAL A 66 -20.89 -4.45 10.20
C VAL A 66 -20.17 -4.56 8.87
N GLY A 67 -20.92 -4.96 7.83
CA GLY A 67 -20.38 -5.09 6.48
C GLY A 67 -19.60 -6.40 6.26
N ARG A 68 -18.79 -6.45 5.19
CA ARG A 68 -18.01 -7.65 4.84
C ARG A 68 -16.82 -7.34 3.98
N VAL A 69 -15.85 -8.26 4.03
CA VAL A 69 -14.68 -8.29 3.13
C VAL A 69 -14.69 -9.59 2.36
N THR A 70 -14.59 -9.49 1.04
CA THR A 70 -14.55 -10.63 0.12
C THR A 70 -13.26 -10.58 -0.68
N VAL A 71 -12.50 -11.67 -0.70
CA VAL A 71 -11.29 -11.83 -1.52
C VAL A 71 -11.44 -13.08 -2.38
N ASP A 72 -11.26 -12.94 -3.68
CA ASP A 72 -11.45 -14.00 -4.66
C ASP A 72 -12.80 -14.73 -4.53
N GLY A 73 -13.88 -13.95 -4.28
CA GLY A 73 -15.23 -14.46 -4.08
C GLY A 73 -15.50 -15.08 -2.71
N ALA A 74 -14.48 -15.24 -1.84
CA ALA A 74 -14.65 -15.82 -0.51
C ALA A 74 -14.73 -14.72 0.57
N ARG A 75 -15.70 -14.83 1.48
CA ARG A 75 -15.78 -13.95 2.67
C ARG A 75 -14.66 -14.31 3.64
N ILE A 76 -13.72 -13.40 3.86
CA ILE A 76 -12.50 -13.67 4.64
C ILE A 76 -12.81 -14.10 6.06
N HIS A 77 -13.79 -13.48 6.72
CA HIS A 77 -14.12 -13.74 8.12
C HIS A 77 -14.89 -15.04 8.35
N ASP A 78 -15.40 -15.66 7.28
CA ASP A 78 -16.03 -17.00 7.33
C ASP A 78 -15.00 -18.14 7.18
N LEU A 79 -13.74 -17.79 6.85
CA LEU A 79 -12.67 -18.74 6.61
C LEU A 79 -11.89 -19.07 7.88
N THR A 80 -11.30 -20.27 7.91
CA THR A 80 -10.24 -20.53 8.90
C THR A 80 -9.03 -19.65 8.60
N SER A 81 -8.24 -19.29 9.62
CA SER A 81 -7.03 -18.48 9.45
C SER A 81 -6.09 -19.04 8.38
N LYS A 82 -6.01 -20.38 8.27
CA LYS A 82 -5.22 -21.06 7.25
C LYS A 82 -5.77 -20.84 5.84
N ALA A 83 -7.09 -20.90 5.66
CA ALA A 83 -7.74 -20.66 4.37
C ALA A 83 -7.63 -19.18 3.96
N ALA A 84 -7.86 -18.24 4.88
CA ALA A 84 -7.66 -16.82 4.65
C ALA A 84 -6.21 -16.49 4.24
N SER A 85 -5.22 -17.12 4.90
CA SER A 85 -3.81 -16.95 4.57
C SER A 85 -3.39 -17.52 3.20
N ARG A 86 -4.21 -18.31 2.53
CA ARG A 86 -3.98 -18.70 1.13
C ARG A 86 -4.43 -17.63 0.14
N LEU A 87 -5.30 -16.73 0.57
CA LEU A 87 -5.84 -15.65 -0.25
C LEU A 87 -5.12 -14.33 0.01
N VAL A 88 -4.63 -14.11 1.24
CA VAL A 88 -4.08 -12.84 1.68
C VAL A 88 -2.74 -13.05 2.38
N ALA A 89 -1.67 -12.48 1.84
CA ALA A 89 -0.37 -12.38 2.50
C ALA A 89 -0.19 -10.96 3.08
N LYS A 90 0.40 -10.86 4.28
CA LYS A 90 0.63 -9.57 4.94
C LYS A 90 2.09 -9.35 5.28
N VAL A 91 2.59 -8.15 4.92
CA VAL A 91 3.84 -7.57 5.41
C VAL A 91 3.47 -6.54 6.49
N PRO A 92 3.81 -6.78 7.77
CA PRO A 92 3.47 -5.86 8.85
C PRO A 92 4.41 -4.65 8.87
N GLN A 93 3.94 -3.55 9.49
CA GLN A 93 4.74 -2.35 9.75
C GLN A 93 5.88 -2.63 10.73
N ASP A 94 5.58 -3.32 11.85
CA ASP A 94 6.59 -3.69 12.84
C ASP A 94 7.40 -4.88 12.33
N THR A 95 8.68 -4.63 12.12
CA THR A 95 9.66 -5.64 11.69
C THR A 95 10.31 -6.37 12.87
N THR A 96 9.88 -6.11 14.11
CA THR A 96 10.44 -6.77 15.30
C THR A 96 10.01 -8.23 15.32
N VAL A 97 10.97 -9.11 15.11
CA VAL A 97 10.77 -10.55 15.23
C VAL A 97 11.32 -10.97 16.58
N GLY A 98 10.42 -11.34 17.48
CA GLY A 98 10.76 -11.68 18.88
C GLY A 98 11.49 -13.01 19.09
N PHE A 99 12.00 -13.65 18.02
CA PHE A 99 12.62 -14.97 18.06
C PHE A 99 13.93 -14.99 17.30
N GLU A 100 14.88 -15.81 17.76
CA GLU A 100 16.19 -16.04 17.13
C GLU A 100 16.09 -17.08 16.00
N PHE A 101 15.33 -16.76 14.96
CA PHE A 101 15.29 -17.59 13.75
C PHE A 101 16.29 -17.07 12.71
N ASP A 102 16.85 -17.98 11.92
CA ASP A 102 17.54 -17.58 10.69
C ASP A 102 16.54 -17.10 9.62
N VAL A 103 17.05 -16.35 8.66
CA VAL A 103 16.26 -15.76 7.59
C VAL A 103 15.52 -16.82 6.77
N ARG A 104 16.16 -17.93 6.47
CA ARG A 104 15.56 -19.04 5.72
C ARG A 104 14.33 -19.57 6.44
N THR A 105 14.45 -19.88 7.72
CA THR A 105 13.33 -20.33 8.56
C THR A 105 12.17 -19.33 8.57
N VAL A 106 12.45 -18.03 8.65
CA VAL A 106 11.42 -17.00 8.59
C VAL A 106 10.67 -17.00 7.25
N VAL A 107 11.39 -17.15 6.13
CA VAL A 107 10.76 -17.22 4.79
C VAL A 107 9.97 -18.52 4.62
N GLU A 108 10.47 -19.65 5.13
CA GLU A 108 9.79 -20.95 5.15
C GLU A 108 8.44 -20.90 5.89
N MET A 109 8.31 -20.07 6.93
CA MET A 109 7.01 -19.85 7.62
C MET A 109 5.92 -19.34 6.66
N GLY A 110 6.28 -18.69 5.56
CA GLY A 110 5.35 -18.31 4.51
C GLY A 110 4.61 -19.51 3.89
N ARG A 111 5.20 -20.71 3.92
CA ARG A 111 4.59 -21.91 3.38
C ARG A 111 3.58 -22.60 4.31
N ASN A 112 3.48 -22.18 5.58
CA ASN A 112 2.57 -22.78 6.57
C ASN A 112 1.10 -22.91 6.09
N PRO A 113 0.50 -21.96 5.36
CA PRO A 113 -0.86 -22.12 4.86
C PRO A 113 -1.05 -23.27 3.86
N HIS A 114 0.00 -23.67 3.16
CA HIS A 114 -0.05 -24.72 2.14
C HIS A 114 0.21 -26.13 2.71
N ARG A 115 0.81 -26.23 3.89
CA ARG A 115 1.22 -27.49 4.51
C ARG A 115 0.13 -28.03 5.43
N SER A 116 -0.16 -29.32 5.36
CA SER A 116 -1.00 -29.98 6.35
C SER A 116 -0.14 -30.49 7.53
N ARG A 117 -0.79 -30.88 8.62
CA ARG A 117 -0.10 -31.31 9.84
C ARG A 117 0.76 -32.58 9.63
N PHE A 118 0.47 -33.31 8.56
CA PHE A 118 1.12 -34.60 8.23
C PHE A 118 1.92 -34.55 6.93
N ASP A 119 1.86 -33.45 6.17
CA ASP A 119 2.61 -33.32 4.92
C ASP A 119 4.05 -32.92 5.24
N GLY A 120 5.01 -33.63 4.65
CA GLY A 120 6.41 -33.26 4.67
C GLY A 120 6.66 -31.97 3.89
N TRP A 121 7.89 -31.51 3.93
CA TRP A 121 8.40 -30.43 3.08
C TRP A 121 8.46 -30.91 1.63
N THR A 122 7.91 -30.17 0.69
CA THR A 122 7.86 -30.54 -0.74
C THR A 122 8.88 -29.74 -1.57
N ASP A 123 9.23 -30.24 -2.76
CA ASP A 123 10.07 -29.51 -3.70
C ASP A 123 9.42 -28.19 -4.13
N THR A 124 8.08 -28.14 -4.20
CA THR A 124 7.33 -26.90 -4.48
C THR A 124 7.52 -25.87 -3.37
N ASP A 125 7.52 -26.30 -2.11
CA ASP A 125 7.77 -25.39 -0.98
C ASP A 125 9.21 -24.85 -1.02
N ALA A 126 10.17 -25.73 -1.29
CA ALA A 126 11.57 -25.34 -1.42
C ALA A 126 11.76 -24.32 -2.56
N ALA A 127 11.19 -24.59 -3.73
CA ALA A 127 11.27 -23.70 -4.89
C ALA A 127 10.65 -22.31 -4.59
N ALA A 128 9.48 -22.28 -3.92
CA ALA A 128 8.83 -21.02 -3.54
C ALA A 128 9.69 -20.17 -2.58
N VAL A 129 10.34 -20.82 -1.61
CA VAL A 129 11.25 -20.14 -0.68
C VAL A 129 12.49 -19.59 -1.39
N GLU A 130 13.13 -20.41 -2.23
CA GLU A 130 14.31 -19.98 -2.99
C GLU A 130 13.97 -18.81 -3.92
N GLN A 131 12.86 -18.90 -4.66
CA GLN A 131 12.39 -17.82 -5.51
C GLN A 131 12.10 -16.53 -4.72
N ALA A 132 11.47 -16.64 -3.56
CA ALA A 132 11.17 -15.49 -2.71
C ALA A 132 12.46 -14.82 -2.19
N LEU A 133 13.44 -15.60 -1.76
CA LEU A 133 14.75 -15.10 -1.32
C LEU A 133 15.50 -14.38 -2.46
N ASP A 134 15.47 -14.93 -3.68
CA ASP A 134 16.11 -14.32 -4.84
C ASP A 134 15.44 -13.01 -5.23
N ARG A 135 14.13 -12.99 -5.34
CA ARG A 135 13.36 -11.81 -5.76
C ARG A 135 13.53 -10.62 -4.80
N THR A 136 13.66 -10.89 -3.52
CA THR A 136 13.88 -9.84 -2.50
C THR A 136 15.35 -9.54 -2.27
N ASN A 137 16.26 -10.17 -3.02
CA ASN A 137 17.71 -10.09 -2.82
C ASN A 137 18.10 -10.37 -1.35
N SER A 138 17.48 -11.41 -0.77
CA SER A 138 17.67 -11.82 0.63
C SER A 138 18.45 -13.11 0.78
N ARG A 139 18.74 -13.84 -0.31
CA ARG A 139 19.48 -15.12 -0.30
C ARG A 139 20.83 -15.03 0.43
N GLN A 140 21.54 -13.93 0.26
CA GLN A 140 22.84 -13.70 0.94
C GLN A 140 22.74 -13.63 2.47
N PHE A 141 21.55 -13.49 3.02
CA PHE A 141 21.30 -13.45 4.46
C PHE A 141 20.66 -14.73 4.98
N ALA A 142 20.46 -15.75 4.14
CA ALA A 142 19.63 -16.93 4.46
C ALA A 142 20.02 -17.61 5.78
N ASP A 143 21.31 -17.72 6.06
CA ASP A 143 21.86 -18.39 7.24
C ASP A 143 22.13 -17.42 8.43
N ARG A 144 21.77 -16.14 8.30
CA ARG A 144 21.93 -15.14 9.36
C ARG A 144 20.68 -15.09 10.23
N GLY A 145 20.89 -14.85 11.53
CA GLY A 145 19.77 -14.55 12.44
C GLY A 145 19.05 -13.25 12.05
N ILE A 146 17.73 -13.27 11.92
CA ILE A 146 16.94 -12.12 11.51
C ILE A 146 17.14 -10.88 12.42
N ALA A 147 17.43 -11.11 13.71
CA ALA A 147 17.71 -10.05 14.67
C ALA A 147 19.00 -9.28 14.36
N THR A 148 19.95 -9.87 13.60
CA THR A 148 21.22 -9.24 13.22
C THR A 148 21.14 -8.36 11.98
N LEU A 149 19.97 -8.32 11.34
CA LEU A 149 19.74 -7.56 10.11
C LEU A 149 19.41 -6.09 10.41
N SER A 150 19.80 -5.21 9.49
CA SER A 150 19.30 -3.83 9.46
C SER A 150 17.78 -3.79 9.23
N GLY A 151 17.13 -2.65 9.52
CA GLY A 151 15.69 -2.48 9.26
C GLY A 151 15.28 -2.79 7.82
N GLY A 152 16.03 -2.27 6.84
CA GLY A 152 15.76 -2.51 5.42
C GLY A 152 16.02 -3.94 4.97
N GLU A 153 17.05 -4.61 5.50
CA GLU A 153 17.30 -6.04 5.25
C GLU A 153 16.16 -6.89 5.82
N ARG A 154 15.70 -6.57 7.03
CA ARG A 154 14.60 -7.25 7.69
C ARG A 154 13.28 -7.07 6.94
N GLN A 155 13.00 -5.87 6.45
CA GLN A 155 11.83 -5.59 5.62
C GLN A 155 11.79 -6.47 4.36
N ARG A 156 12.94 -6.63 3.66
CA ARG A 156 13.06 -7.52 2.51
C ARG A 156 12.78 -8.98 2.86
N VAL A 157 13.25 -9.45 4.03
CA VAL A 157 12.98 -10.82 4.50
C VAL A 157 11.50 -11.02 4.80
N LEU A 158 10.83 -10.04 5.43
CA LEU A 158 9.38 -10.12 5.66
C LEU A 158 8.59 -10.09 4.34
N LEU A 159 9.06 -9.34 3.35
CA LEU A 159 8.49 -9.38 2.02
C LEU A 159 8.74 -10.75 1.36
N ALA A 160 9.94 -11.33 1.48
CA ALA A 160 10.21 -12.69 1.01
C ALA A 160 9.26 -13.73 1.64
N ARG A 161 9.01 -13.62 2.96
CA ARG A 161 8.04 -14.49 3.64
C ARG A 161 6.65 -14.37 3.04
N ALA A 162 6.19 -13.13 2.78
CA ALA A 162 4.88 -12.89 2.16
C ALA A 162 4.83 -13.43 0.71
N LEU A 163 5.93 -13.34 -0.05
CA LEU A 163 6.03 -13.91 -1.39
C LEU A 163 6.00 -15.44 -1.38
N ALA A 164 6.74 -16.06 -0.45
CA ALA A 164 6.73 -17.51 -0.29
C ALA A 164 5.34 -18.06 0.06
N GLN A 165 4.47 -17.24 0.66
CA GLN A 165 3.08 -17.60 0.95
C GLN A 165 2.23 -17.77 -0.31
N ASP A 166 2.61 -17.17 -1.45
CA ASP A 166 1.98 -17.34 -2.77
C ASP A 166 0.47 -17.02 -2.79
N ALA A 167 0.06 -15.99 -2.06
CA ALA A 167 -1.31 -15.49 -2.04
C ALA A 167 -1.57 -14.50 -3.18
N PRO A 168 -2.79 -14.46 -3.77
CA PRO A 168 -3.14 -13.52 -4.84
C PRO A 168 -3.19 -12.05 -4.38
N LEU A 169 -3.49 -11.80 -3.10
CA LEU A 169 -3.55 -10.47 -2.50
C LEU A 169 -2.39 -10.25 -1.53
N LEU A 170 -1.59 -9.21 -1.77
CA LEU A 170 -0.50 -8.77 -0.90
C LEU A 170 -0.91 -7.49 -0.16
N LEU A 171 -0.87 -7.50 1.16
CA LEU A 171 -1.11 -6.34 2.02
C LEU A 171 0.20 -5.86 2.61
N LEU A 172 0.50 -4.56 2.48
CA LEU A 172 1.71 -3.94 3.00
C LEU A 172 1.32 -2.80 3.94
N ASP A 173 1.70 -2.92 5.19
CA ASP A 173 1.43 -1.92 6.22
C ASP A 173 2.68 -1.05 6.39
N GLU A 174 2.69 0.13 5.79
CA GLU A 174 3.80 1.09 5.77
C GLU A 174 5.15 0.47 5.33
N PRO A 175 5.22 -0.14 4.13
CA PRO A 175 6.41 -0.88 3.71
C PRO A 175 7.66 0.00 3.52
N THR A 176 7.51 1.32 3.57
CA THR A 176 8.56 2.32 3.36
C THR A 176 8.90 3.14 4.61
N GLY A 177 8.15 2.98 5.71
CA GLY A 177 8.14 3.92 6.83
C GLY A 177 9.47 4.13 7.58
N SER A 178 10.39 3.18 7.55
CA SER A 178 11.69 3.27 8.24
C SER A 178 12.89 3.10 7.30
N LEU A 179 12.66 3.20 5.98
CA LEU A 179 13.66 2.98 4.95
C LEU A 179 14.24 4.29 4.44
N ASP A 180 15.50 4.28 4.02
CA ASP A 180 16.06 5.36 3.21
C ASP A 180 15.44 5.39 1.80
N ILE A 181 15.61 6.52 1.10
CA ILE A 181 14.99 6.78 -0.21
C ILE A 181 15.25 5.65 -1.22
N ASN A 182 16.48 5.12 -1.27
CA ASN A 182 16.81 4.06 -2.23
C ASN A 182 16.07 2.75 -1.91
N HIS A 183 15.96 2.41 -0.63
CA HIS A 183 15.25 1.23 -0.19
C HIS A 183 13.73 1.36 -0.34
N GLN A 184 13.17 2.57 -0.13
CA GLN A 184 11.76 2.86 -0.39
C GLN A 184 11.39 2.61 -1.85
N VAL A 185 12.15 3.20 -2.78
CA VAL A 185 11.92 3.05 -4.22
C VAL A 185 12.02 1.58 -4.62
N ARG A 186 13.10 0.88 -4.24
CA ARG A 186 13.29 -0.55 -4.57
C ARG A 186 12.19 -1.45 -4.03
N THR A 187 11.66 -1.15 -2.84
CA THR A 187 10.56 -1.93 -2.26
C THR A 187 9.29 -1.76 -3.09
N LEU A 188 8.96 -0.53 -3.49
CA LEU A 188 7.77 -0.26 -4.30
C LEU A 188 7.93 -0.76 -5.74
N GLU A 189 9.13 -0.67 -6.34
CA GLU A 189 9.45 -1.28 -7.64
C GLU A 189 9.21 -2.80 -7.59
N LEU A 190 9.72 -3.49 -6.57
CA LEU A 190 9.49 -4.93 -6.42
C LEU A 190 7.99 -5.26 -6.29
N VAL A 191 7.22 -4.45 -5.55
CA VAL A 191 5.76 -4.64 -5.48
C VAL A 191 5.11 -4.41 -6.84
N GLY A 192 5.52 -3.39 -7.59
CA GLY A 192 5.07 -3.13 -8.97
C GLY A 192 5.37 -4.31 -9.91
N ASP A 193 6.57 -4.89 -9.83
CA ASP A 193 6.94 -6.08 -10.60
C ASP A 193 6.01 -7.27 -10.29
N LEU A 194 5.69 -7.49 -9.01
CA LEU A 194 4.76 -8.54 -8.58
C LEU A 194 3.35 -8.32 -9.14
N VAL A 195 2.91 -7.06 -9.16
CA VAL A 195 1.61 -6.67 -9.73
C VAL A 195 1.59 -6.91 -11.23
N SER A 196 2.65 -6.56 -11.95
CA SER A 196 2.78 -6.82 -13.39
C SER A 196 2.75 -8.31 -13.74
N GLU A 197 3.10 -9.19 -12.79
CA GLU A 197 3.02 -10.65 -12.90
C GLU A 197 1.64 -11.21 -12.50
N GLY A 198 0.66 -10.34 -12.23
CA GLY A 198 -0.73 -10.71 -11.98
C GLY A 198 -1.13 -10.80 -10.50
N ARG A 199 -0.25 -10.42 -9.56
CA ARG A 199 -0.66 -10.25 -8.16
C ARG A 199 -1.37 -8.91 -7.97
N THR A 200 -2.16 -8.81 -6.91
CA THR A 200 -2.78 -7.55 -6.49
C THR A 200 -2.14 -7.11 -5.19
N ALA A 201 -1.85 -5.82 -5.06
CA ALA A 201 -1.24 -5.28 -3.85
C ALA A 201 -2.06 -4.11 -3.29
N LEU A 202 -2.23 -4.09 -1.96
CA LEU A 202 -2.71 -2.93 -1.21
C LEU A 202 -1.62 -2.50 -0.23
N ALA A 203 -1.20 -1.23 -0.29
CA ALA A 203 -0.18 -0.70 0.61
C ALA A 203 -0.65 0.57 1.32
N ALA A 204 -0.53 0.62 2.64
CA ALA A 204 -0.61 1.88 3.37
C ALA A 204 0.68 2.66 3.12
N ILE A 205 0.58 3.83 2.50
CA ILE A 205 1.72 4.67 2.13
C ILE A 205 1.52 6.07 2.69
N HIS A 206 2.55 6.60 3.39
CA HIS A 206 2.49 7.96 3.95
C HIS A 206 2.93 9.02 2.97
N ASP A 207 3.90 8.69 2.14
CA ASP A 207 4.45 9.60 1.13
C ASP A 207 3.53 9.64 -0.09
N LEU A 208 2.87 10.80 -0.31
CA LEU A 208 1.90 10.97 -1.38
C LEU A 208 2.54 10.95 -2.77
N ASP A 209 3.79 11.42 -2.88
CA ASP A 209 4.53 11.41 -4.15
C ASP A 209 4.91 9.98 -4.54
N LEU A 210 5.36 9.16 -3.56
CA LEU A 210 5.60 7.74 -3.79
C LEU A 210 4.31 6.99 -4.12
N ALA A 211 3.21 7.28 -3.42
CA ALA A 211 1.92 6.69 -3.72
C ALA A 211 1.44 7.06 -5.15
N ALA A 212 1.58 8.33 -5.55
CA ALA A 212 1.23 8.79 -6.88
C ALA A 212 2.09 8.16 -7.99
N ARG A 213 3.35 7.85 -7.68
CA ARG A 213 4.30 7.30 -8.65
C ARG A 213 4.12 5.79 -8.89
N PHE A 214 3.82 5.04 -7.84
CA PHE A 214 3.87 3.58 -7.90
C PHE A 214 2.51 2.90 -7.92
N CYS A 215 1.45 3.57 -7.44
CA CYS A 215 0.13 2.96 -7.37
C CYS A 215 -0.71 3.28 -8.61
N ASP A 216 -1.45 2.30 -9.11
CA ASP A 216 -2.44 2.47 -10.18
C ASP A 216 -3.64 3.28 -9.67
N GLU A 217 -4.04 3.02 -8.42
CA GLU A 217 -5.19 3.61 -7.76
C GLU A 217 -4.85 3.99 -6.32
N LEU A 218 -5.54 5.00 -5.81
CA LEU A 218 -5.45 5.42 -4.42
C LEU A 218 -6.82 5.34 -3.75
N LEU A 219 -6.79 4.96 -2.47
CA LEU A 219 -7.89 5.04 -1.53
C LEU A 219 -7.52 6.06 -0.46
N LEU A 220 -8.14 7.24 -0.48
CA LEU A 220 -7.94 8.29 0.50
C LEU A 220 -8.88 8.08 1.67
N LEU A 221 -8.32 7.75 2.85
CA LEU A 221 -9.05 7.61 4.10
C LEU A 221 -8.89 8.87 4.97
N SER A 222 -9.98 9.29 5.58
CA SER A 222 -9.99 10.29 6.65
C SER A 222 -11.10 9.98 7.63
N GLU A 223 -10.86 10.17 8.93
CA GLU A 223 -11.85 9.97 10.01
C GLU A 223 -12.61 8.63 9.94
N GLY A 224 -11.93 7.57 9.53
CA GLY A 224 -12.49 6.22 9.43
C GLY A 224 -13.31 5.92 8.17
N GLY A 225 -13.51 6.90 7.29
CA GLY A 225 -14.27 6.75 6.03
C GLY A 225 -13.40 6.94 4.79
N VAL A 226 -13.93 6.53 3.63
CA VAL A 226 -13.32 6.77 2.30
C VAL A 226 -13.76 8.13 1.78
N VAL A 227 -12.81 9.05 1.63
CA VAL A 227 -13.04 10.39 1.06
C VAL A 227 -12.99 10.36 -0.47
N ALA A 228 -12.09 9.58 -1.03
CA ALA A 228 -11.93 9.44 -2.47
C ALA A 228 -11.26 8.11 -2.84
N ALA A 229 -11.62 7.57 -4.01
CA ALA A 229 -10.97 6.42 -4.62
C ALA A 229 -10.79 6.67 -6.12
N GLY A 230 -9.72 6.11 -6.72
CA GLY A 230 -9.44 6.18 -8.15
C GLY A 230 -7.97 6.46 -8.46
N PRO A 231 -7.65 6.83 -9.72
CA PRO A 231 -6.27 7.11 -10.11
C PRO A 231 -5.68 8.31 -9.35
N PRO A 232 -4.36 8.34 -9.09
CA PRO A 232 -3.71 9.36 -8.29
C PRO A 232 -4.09 10.81 -8.64
N PRO A 233 -4.17 11.26 -9.91
CA PRO A 233 -4.55 12.63 -10.23
C PRO A 233 -5.99 13.00 -9.83
N ALA A 234 -6.88 12.01 -9.78
CA ALA A 234 -8.27 12.23 -9.37
C ALA A 234 -8.43 12.27 -7.84
N VAL A 235 -7.55 11.61 -7.11
CA VAL A 235 -7.59 11.53 -5.64
C VAL A 235 -6.76 12.63 -4.99
N LEU A 236 -5.54 12.89 -5.48
CA LEU A 236 -4.61 13.86 -4.92
C LEU A 236 -4.88 15.28 -5.49
N THR A 237 -5.98 15.88 -5.09
CA THR A 237 -6.31 17.28 -5.40
C THR A 237 -6.14 18.15 -4.15
N GLU A 238 -5.85 19.45 -4.33
CA GLU A 238 -5.67 20.40 -3.23
C GLU A 238 -6.86 20.43 -2.27
N SER A 239 -8.10 20.34 -2.79
CA SER A 239 -9.30 20.32 -1.96
C SER A 239 -9.39 19.07 -1.10
N LYS A 240 -9.25 17.88 -1.72
CA LYS A 240 -9.35 16.60 -1.00
C LYS A 240 -8.24 16.40 0.02
N ILE A 241 -7.01 16.86 -0.30
CA ILE A 241 -5.89 16.79 0.65
C ILE A 241 -6.14 17.77 1.80
N ARG A 242 -6.65 18.97 1.55
CA ARG A 242 -7.02 19.92 2.59
C ARG A 242 -8.11 19.35 3.50
N ASP A 243 -9.15 18.76 2.92
CA ASP A 243 -10.27 18.19 3.67
C ASP A 243 -9.84 16.99 4.52
N ALA A 244 -8.96 16.12 3.98
CA ALA A 244 -8.51 14.91 4.68
C ALA A 244 -7.39 15.18 5.70
N PHE A 245 -6.41 16.02 5.37
CA PHE A 245 -5.20 16.23 6.18
C PHE A 245 -5.21 17.55 6.97
N GLY A 246 -6.16 18.46 6.70
CA GLY A 246 -6.17 19.81 7.28
C GLY A 246 -4.99 20.68 6.83
N ALA A 247 -4.32 20.33 5.73
CA ALA A 247 -3.11 20.98 5.24
C ALA A 247 -3.36 21.75 3.94
N SER A 248 -2.78 22.95 3.82
CA SER A 248 -2.72 23.64 2.54
C SER A 248 -1.58 23.08 1.70
N VAL A 249 -1.87 22.71 0.46
CA VAL A 249 -0.89 22.13 -0.47
C VAL A 249 -1.02 22.78 -1.85
N VAL A 250 0.04 22.66 -2.64
CA VAL A 250 0.03 22.84 -4.09
C VAL A 250 0.21 21.46 -4.72
N VAL A 251 -0.64 21.16 -5.69
CA VAL A 251 -0.56 19.95 -6.49
C VAL A 251 -0.03 20.32 -7.87
N SER A 252 1.05 19.69 -8.28
CA SER A 252 1.73 19.92 -9.56
C SER A 252 2.09 18.59 -10.21
N GLU A 253 2.52 18.64 -11.46
CA GLU A 253 3.11 17.49 -12.14
C GLU A 253 4.63 17.47 -11.93
N ASN A 254 5.17 16.31 -11.58
CA ASN A 254 6.62 16.12 -11.46
C ASN A 254 7.23 16.04 -12.87
N PRO A 255 8.16 16.95 -13.24
CA PRO A 255 8.68 17.03 -14.61
C PRO A 255 9.58 15.87 -15.04
N VAL A 256 9.92 14.98 -14.13
CA VAL A 256 10.78 13.80 -14.38
C VAL A 256 9.98 12.51 -14.49
N THR A 257 8.93 12.38 -13.68
CA THR A 257 8.14 11.14 -13.59
C THR A 257 6.77 11.27 -14.22
N ASP A 258 6.36 12.46 -14.64
CA ASP A 258 5.02 12.79 -15.18
C ASP A 258 3.88 12.37 -14.24
N THR A 259 4.19 12.29 -12.93
CA THR A 259 3.22 11.92 -11.89
C THR A 259 2.84 13.13 -11.02
N VAL A 260 1.74 13.00 -10.29
CA VAL A 260 1.32 14.02 -9.32
C VAL A 260 2.37 14.19 -8.23
N SER A 261 2.70 15.44 -7.91
CA SER A 261 3.55 15.84 -6.78
C SER A 261 2.80 16.80 -5.86
N VAL A 262 2.90 16.56 -4.56
CA VAL A 262 2.18 17.29 -3.50
C VAL A 262 3.17 18.03 -2.63
N THR A 263 3.12 19.36 -2.69
CA THR A 263 3.98 20.24 -1.86
C THR A 263 3.16 20.88 -0.76
N ALA A 264 3.48 20.59 0.49
CA ALA A 264 2.85 21.24 1.63
C ALA A 264 3.30 22.70 1.74
N LEU A 265 2.35 23.61 1.98
CA LEU A 265 2.61 25.03 2.15
C LEU A 265 2.74 25.39 3.61
N SER A 266 3.72 26.26 3.93
CA SER A 266 3.76 26.93 5.22
C SER A 266 2.65 28.01 5.32
N ALA A 267 2.35 28.47 6.54
CA ALA A 267 1.37 29.54 6.74
C ALA A 267 1.74 30.86 6.02
N GLY A 268 3.03 31.07 5.70
CA GLY A 268 3.53 32.20 4.89
C GLY A 268 3.23 32.01 3.42
N ASP A 269 3.58 30.86 2.86
CA ASP A 269 3.43 30.52 1.45
C ASP A 269 1.95 30.48 1.02
N ALA A 270 1.07 30.02 1.91
CA ALA A 270 -0.38 29.98 1.66
C ALA A 270 -1.01 31.37 1.50
N ARG A 271 -0.44 32.41 2.14
CA ARG A 271 -0.90 33.80 1.98
C ARG A 271 -0.43 34.42 0.67
N ASP A 272 0.74 34.06 0.18
CA ASP A 272 1.30 34.61 -1.06
C ASP A 272 0.68 33.93 -2.30
N SER A 273 0.38 32.66 -2.25
CA SER A 273 -0.34 31.94 -3.31
C SER A 273 -1.78 32.47 -3.48
N ALA A 274 -2.48 32.81 -2.38
CA ALA A 274 -3.80 33.44 -2.43
C ALA A 274 -3.77 34.85 -3.05
N ARG A 275 -2.63 35.55 -2.98
CA ARG A 275 -2.46 36.89 -3.59
C ARG A 275 -2.06 36.84 -5.06
N SER A 276 -1.32 35.82 -5.49
CA SER A 276 -0.85 35.67 -6.88
C SER A 276 -1.91 35.06 -7.82
N GLY A 277 -2.91 34.34 -7.29
CA GLY A 277 -4.03 33.79 -8.08
C GLY A 277 -4.99 34.86 -8.65
N GLY A 278 -4.82 36.14 -8.30
CA GLY A 278 -5.65 37.28 -8.77
C GLY A 278 -5.06 38.12 -9.89
N SER A 279 -3.84 37.86 -10.37
CA SER A 279 -3.18 38.68 -11.39
C SER A 279 -2.60 37.86 -12.53
N SER A 280 -3.47 37.46 -13.46
CA SER A 280 -3.05 37.11 -14.82
C SER A 280 -2.81 38.43 -15.60
N ALA A 281 -1.60 39.01 -15.52
CA ALA A 281 -1.18 40.09 -16.39
C ALA A 281 0.30 39.97 -16.73
N ALA A 282 0.55 39.67 -18.00
CA ALA A 282 1.68 40.03 -18.85
C ALA A 282 3.11 40.01 -18.24
N ARG A 283 3.88 39.00 -18.60
CA ARG A 283 5.35 39.07 -18.55
C ARG A 283 5.84 40.17 -19.48
N PRO A 284 6.67 41.15 -19.02
CA PRO A 284 7.36 42.04 -19.92
C PRO A 284 8.45 41.29 -20.67
N GLY A 285 8.44 41.39 -21.99
CA GLY A 285 9.42 40.79 -22.88
C GLY A 285 10.81 41.33 -22.56
N TYR A 286 11.77 40.43 -22.45
CA TYR A 286 13.19 40.78 -22.52
C TYR A 286 13.48 41.25 -23.94
N GLY A 287 13.64 42.58 -24.07
CA GLY A 287 14.15 43.21 -25.27
C GLY A 287 15.62 42.84 -25.45
N THR A 288 15.91 42.22 -26.57
CA THR A 288 17.28 42.14 -27.12
C THR A 288 17.71 43.56 -27.50
N ASP A 289 18.61 44.14 -26.74
CA ASP A 289 19.34 45.33 -27.20
C ASP A 289 20.63 44.86 -27.86
N ASP A 290 20.58 44.94 -29.18
CA ASP A 290 21.72 44.73 -30.09
C ASP A 290 22.16 46.14 -30.53
N SER A 291 23.24 46.65 -29.97
CA SER A 291 23.98 47.74 -30.65
C SER A 291 25.38 48.01 -30.06
N ARG A 292 26.37 47.68 -30.83
CA ARG A 292 27.58 48.45 -31.13
C ARG A 292 28.67 48.63 -30.07
N GLY A 293 29.86 48.22 -30.50
CA GLY A 293 31.16 48.76 -30.06
C GLY A 293 32.26 47.80 -30.36
#